data_bda98c38cbfa6da7b6df83e125604969
#
_entry.id   bda98c38cbfa6da7b6df83e125604969
#
_cell.length_a   1.000
_cell.length_b   1.000
_cell.length_c   1.000
_cell.angle_alpha   90.00
_cell.angle_beta   90.00
_cell.angle_gamma   90.00
#
_symmetry.space_group_name_H-M   'P 1'
#
loop_
_entity.id
_entity.type
_entity.pdbx_description
1 polymer ?
#
loop_
_entity_poly.entity_id
_entity_poly.type
_entity_poly.pdbx_seq_one_letter_code
_entity_poly.pdbx_strand_id
1 'polypeptide(L)'
;FLKALMMICPIGLEKTVPNAEMRQSNMYFSSSDAAFLDRADAAENFDKLKDGSISVKGGWRLYSSGPGLYYGLVIRHFFGLRETRDSWIFDPVLALELNGIVLNWELCGKPVGIKYQLCKNSFGPELVECAGQSLPAGREANPYRTGGLIVKKVDLVAALTSDPYLIVYL
;
A
#
# COMPACT_ATOMS: atom_id res chain seq x y z
N PHE A 1 7.35 9.22 0.43
CA PHE A 1 6.90 7.86 0.11
C PHE A 1 5.51 7.88 -0.53
N LEU A 2 4.45 8.47 0.09
CA LEU A 2 3.09 8.52 -0.45
C LEU A 2 3.05 9.06 -1.90
N LYS A 3 3.71 10.18 -2.16
CA LYS A 3 3.75 10.78 -3.50
C LYS A 3 4.33 9.81 -4.54
N ALA A 4 5.43 9.15 -4.23
CA ALA A 4 6.02 8.14 -5.12
C ALA A 4 5.09 6.94 -5.34
N LEU A 5 4.45 6.47 -4.26
CA LEU A 5 3.48 5.38 -4.33
C LEU A 5 2.29 5.74 -5.23
N MET A 6 1.77 6.96 -5.12
CA MET A 6 0.66 7.43 -5.97
C MET A 6 1.06 7.58 -7.45
N MET A 7 2.32 7.92 -7.74
CA MET A 7 2.82 8.01 -9.12
C MET A 7 2.85 6.65 -9.83
N ILE A 8 3.05 5.56 -9.09
CA ILE A 8 3.07 4.20 -9.64
C ILE A 8 1.76 3.45 -9.42
N CYS A 9 0.73 4.14 -8.93
CA CYS A 9 -0.58 3.53 -8.68
C CYS A 9 -1.17 2.96 -9.97
N PRO A 10 -1.62 1.71 -9.99
CA PRO A 10 -2.18 1.08 -11.19
C PRO A 10 -3.60 1.56 -11.52
N ILE A 11 -4.09 2.57 -10.85
CA ILE A 11 -5.44 3.11 -11.03
C ILE A 11 -5.35 4.59 -11.40
N GLY A 12 -6.17 5.02 -12.37
CA GLY A 12 -6.32 6.43 -12.71
C GLY A 12 -5.49 6.90 -13.91
N LEU A 13 -4.96 5.98 -14.71
CA LEU A 13 -4.21 6.33 -15.93
C LEU A 13 -5.07 7.18 -16.89
N GLU A 14 -6.38 6.91 -16.95
CA GLU A 14 -7.33 7.66 -17.76
C GLU A 14 -7.38 9.16 -17.44
N LYS A 15 -6.92 9.54 -16.25
CA LYS A 15 -6.82 10.96 -15.85
C LYS A 15 -5.58 11.66 -16.38
N THR A 16 -4.57 10.89 -16.77
CA THR A 16 -3.27 11.39 -17.22
C THR A 16 -2.97 11.10 -18.67
N VAL A 17 -3.56 10.04 -19.22
CA VAL A 17 -3.45 9.65 -20.64
C VAL A 17 -4.84 9.60 -21.23
N PRO A 18 -5.19 10.53 -22.14
CA PRO A 18 -6.49 10.51 -22.82
C PRO A 18 -6.71 9.19 -23.57
N ASN A 19 -7.96 8.74 -23.63
CA ASN A 19 -8.37 7.51 -24.29
C ASN A 19 -7.75 6.21 -23.73
N ALA A 20 -7.12 6.24 -22.55
CA ALA A 20 -6.73 5.01 -21.87
C ALA A 20 -7.96 4.25 -21.36
N GLU A 21 -7.94 2.93 -21.47
CA GLU A 21 -9.01 2.11 -20.90
C GLU A 21 -8.99 2.24 -19.37
N MET A 22 -10.17 2.44 -18.78
CA MET A 22 -10.30 2.69 -17.35
C MET A 22 -9.83 1.52 -16.49
N ARG A 23 -10.09 0.30 -16.90
CA ARG A 23 -9.68 -0.89 -16.16
C ARG A 23 -8.20 -1.19 -16.35
N GLN A 24 -7.52 -1.58 -15.30
CA GLN A 24 -6.12 -2.01 -15.32
C GLN A 24 -5.14 -0.96 -15.88
N SER A 25 -5.57 0.26 -15.95
CA SER A 25 -4.72 1.36 -16.36
C SER A 25 -3.81 1.79 -15.21
N ASN A 26 -2.56 2.09 -15.53
CA ASN A 26 -1.59 2.63 -14.59
C ASN A 26 -0.64 3.59 -15.29
N MET A 27 0.20 4.26 -14.52
CA MET A 27 1.25 5.14 -15.04
C MET A 27 2.38 4.37 -15.73
N TYR A 28 2.49 3.07 -15.48
CA TYR A 28 3.48 2.18 -16.04
C TYR A 28 2.88 1.35 -17.16
N PHE A 29 3.25 1.65 -18.35
CA PHE A 29 2.94 0.85 -19.53
C PHE A 29 4.17 0.78 -20.43
N SER A 30 4.28 -0.29 -21.17
CA SER A 30 5.30 -0.45 -22.21
C SER A 30 4.73 -0.08 -23.58
N SER A 31 5.59 0.06 -24.58
CA SER A 31 5.13 0.25 -25.95
C SER A 31 4.20 -0.88 -26.44
N SER A 32 4.28 -2.06 -25.84
CA SER A 32 3.37 -3.18 -26.15
C SER A 32 1.94 -3.02 -25.59
N ASP A 33 1.74 -2.11 -24.66
CA ASP A 33 0.42 -1.79 -24.11
C ASP A 33 -0.30 -0.70 -24.90
N ALA A 34 0.42 -0.03 -25.80
CA ALA A 34 -0.08 1.03 -26.66
C ALA A 34 -0.27 0.54 -28.11
N ALA A 35 -1.07 1.23 -28.88
CA ALA A 35 -1.39 0.88 -30.27
C ALA A 35 -0.31 1.34 -31.25
N PHE A 36 0.94 1.08 -30.94
CA PHE A 36 2.05 1.26 -31.89
C PHE A 36 2.13 0.09 -32.87
N LEU A 37 2.54 0.38 -34.09
CA LEU A 37 2.71 -0.63 -35.13
C LEU A 37 3.86 -1.59 -34.79
N ASP A 38 4.98 -1.02 -34.40
CA ASP A 38 6.18 -1.74 -34.03
C ASP A 38 7.06 -0.91 -33.08
N ARG A 39 8.28 -1.41 -32.81
CA ARG A 39 9.22 -0.77 -31.90
C ARG A 39 9.80 0.55 -32.45
N ALA A 40 9.94 0.66 -33.74
CA ALA A 40 10.45 1.89 -34.38
C ALA A 40 9.39 3.00 -34.29
N ASP A 41 8.14 2.68 -34.62
CA ASP A 41 7.00 3.57 -34.47
C ASP A 41 6.86 4.03 -33.02
N ALA A 42 7.01 3.13 -32.04
CA ALA A 42 6.98 3.48 -30.63
C ALA A 42 8.11 4.44 -30.22
N ALA A 43 9.31 4.27 -30.79
CA ALA A 43 10.45 5.15 -30.49
C ALA A 43 10.25 6.56 -31.05
N GLU A 44 9.67 6.67 -32.23
CA GLU A 44 9.47 7.96 -32.93
C GLU A 44 8.22 8.71 -32.40
N ASN A 45 7.19 7.99 -31.99
CA ASN A 45 5.87 8.53 -31.70
C ASN A 45 5.43 8.40 -30.23
N PHE A 46 6.36 8.10 -29.32
CA PHE A 46 6.01 7.87 -27.90
C PHE A 46 5.30 9.08 -27.25
N ASP A 47 5.65 10.29 -27.63
CA ASP A 47 5.02 11.51 -27.10
C ASP A 47 3.52 11.64 -27.45
N LYS A 48 3.06 10.98 -28.51
CA LYS A 48 1.65 10.93 -28.91
C LYS A 48 0.75 10.20 -27.91
N LEU A 49 1.34 9.49 -26.94
CA LEU A 49 0.59 8.92 -25.82
C LEU A 49 0.03 10.01 -24.90
N LYS A 50 0.74 11.14 -24.78
CA LYS A 50 0.36 12.24 -23.88
C LYS A 50 -0.86 13.02 -24.38
N ASP A 51 -1.00 13.14 -25.70
CA ASP A 51 -2.14 13.84 -26.31
C ASP A 51 -3.32 12.90 -26.65
N GLY A 52 -3.14 11.59 -26.43
CA GLY A 52 -4.17 10.58 -26.69
C GLY A 52 -4.32 10.19 -28.16
N SER A 53 -3.42 10.62 -29.04
CA SER A 53 -3.42 10.22 -30.47
C SER A 53 -3.13 8.73 -30.66
N ILE A 54 -2.40 8.13 -29.71
CA ILE A 54 -2.16 6.69 -29.63
C ILE A 54 -2.92 6.15 -28.42
N SER A 55 -3.79 5.16 -28.63
CA SER A 55 -4.55 4.56 -27.55
C SER A 55 -3.69 3.62 -26.71
N VAL A 56 -3.96 3.59 -25.40
CA VAL A 56 -3.30 2.72 -24.43
C VAL A 56 -4.34 1.83 -23.77
N LYS A 57 -4.12 0.52 -23.80
CA LYS A 57 -5.02 -0.45 -23.14
C LYS A 57 -4.75 -0.64 -21.66
N GLY A 58 -3.74 0.04 -21.14
CA GLY A 58 -3.24 -0.13 -19.79
C GLY A 58 -2.30 -1.33 -19.66
N GLY A 59 -1.43 -1.29 -18.69
CA GLY A 59 -0.39 -2.29 -18.50
C GLY A 59 -0.64 -3.23 -17.32
N TRP A 60 0.16 -4.26 -17.24
CA TRP A 60 0.30 -5.13 -16.06
C TRP A 60 -0.93 -5.95 -15.68
N ARG A 61 -1.71 -6.37 -16.64
CA ARG A 61 -2.98 -7.07 -16.40
C ARG A 61 -2.85 -8.32 -15.54
N LEU A 62 -1.79 -9.09 -15.79
CA LEU A 62 -1.60 -10.41 -15.18
C LEU A 62 -0.17 -10.61 -14.65
N TYR A 63 0.63 -9.57 -14.52
CA TYR A 63 2.00 -9.67 -14.05
C TYR A 63 2.06 -9.57 -12.53
N SER A 64 2.57 -10.61 -11.89
CA SER A 64 2.84 -10.58 -10.44
C SER A 64 3.94 -9.58 -10.06
N SER A 65 4.88 -9.32 -10.96
CA SER A 65 6.00 -8.40 -10.73
C SER A 65 5.59 -6.92 -10.63
N GLY A 66 4.55 -6.49 -11.34
CA GLY A 66 4.06 -5.11 -11.28
C GLY A 66 3.01 -4.91 -10.18
N PRO A 67 1.78 -5.40 -10.37
CA PRO A 67 0.69 -5.22 -9.40
C PRO A 67 0.99 -5.89 -8.06
N GLY A 68 1.65 -7.05 -8.07
CA GLY A 68 2.00 -7.76 -6.84
C GLY A 68 3.04 -7.01 -6.00
N LEU A 69 4.06 -6.43 -6.63
CA LEU A 69 5.02 -5.57 -5.93
C LEU A 69 4.35 -4.30 -5.40
N TYR A 70 3.50 -3.64 -6.20
CA TYR A 70 2.77 -2.48 -5.75
C TYR A 70 1.89 -2.79 -4.53
N TYR A 71 1.12 -3.86 -4.60
CA TYR A 71 0.31 -4.33 -3.49
C TYR A 71 1.15 -4.63 -2.25
N GLY A 72 2.30 -5.30 -2.44
CA GLY A 72 3.26 -5.54 -1.37
C GLY A 72 3.79 -4.25 -0.74
N LEU A 73 4.08 -3.21 -1.55
CA LEU A 73 4.49 -1.89 -1.05
C LEU A 73 3.39 -1.22 -0.23
N VAL A 74 2.13 -1.32 -0.67
CA VAL A 74 1.00 -0.75 0.06
C VAL A 74 0.81 -1.44 1.41
N ILE A 75 0.74 -2.76 1.44
CA ILE A 75 0.44 -3.48 2.68
C ILE A 75 1.64 -3.49 3.63
N ARG A 76 2.82 -3.87 3.13
CA ARG A 76 3.98 -4.14 3.98
C ARG A 76 4.77 -2.91 4.40
N HIS A 77 4.70 -1.83 3.61
CA HIS A 77 5.51 -0.62 3.86
C HIS A 77 4.66 0.62 4.09
N PHE A 78 3.56 0.83 3.37
CA PHE A 78 2.70 1.97 3.59
C PHE A 78 1.83 1.78 4.84
N PHE A 79 1.03 0.73 4.89
CA PHE A 79 0.29 0.34 6.09
C PHE A 79 1.15 -0.40 7.13
N GLY A 80 2.32 -0.85 6.75
CA GLY A 80 3.31 -1.45 7.64
C GLY A 80 2.93 -2.79 8.23
N LEU A 81 2.05 -3.56 7.58
CA LEU A 81 1.62 -4.87 8.07
C LEU A 81 2.53 -5.97 7.54
N ARG A 82 3.24 -6.63 8.44
CA ARG A 82 4.08 -7.78 8.12
C ARG A 82 3.78 -8.95 9.05
N GLU A 83 3.49 -10.09 8.47
CA GLU A 83 3.26 -11.31 9.22
C GLU A 83 4.57 -12.10 9.35
N THR A 84 4.81 -12.62 10.54
CA THR A 84 5.84 -13.61 10.83
C THR A 84 5.19 -14.91 11.32
N ARG A 85 5.99 -15.93 11.61
CA ARG A 85 5.46 -17.19 12.14
C ARG A 85 4.59 -16.99 13.39
N ASP A 86 5.07 -16.18 14.34
CA ASP A 86 4.48 -16.10 15.68
C ASP A 86 3.94 -14.70 16.01
N SER A 87 4.10 -13.73 15.13
CA SER A 87 3.77 -12.33 15.40
C SER A 87 3.27 -11.59 14.17
N TRP A 88 2.61 -10.47 14.41
CA TRP A 88 2.39 -9.40 13.44
C TRP A 88 3.26 -8.19 13.79
N ILE A 89 3.83 -7.57 12.77
CA ILE A 89 4.60 -6.34 12.89
C ILE A 89 3.77 -5.21 12.32
N PHE A 90 3.66 -4.13 13.10
CA PHE A 90 3.00 -2.88 12.72
C PHE A 90 4.09 -1.81 12.57
N ASP A 91 4.37 -1.40 11.33
CA ASP A 91 5.47 -0.48 11.00
C ASP A 91 5.06 0.49 9.87
N PRO A 92 3.96 1.25 10.04
CA PRO A 92 3.40 2.10 8.99
C PRO A 92 4.31 3.29 8.66
N VAL A 93 4.22 3.74 7.38
CA VAL A 93 4.84 4.98 6.89
C VAL A 93 3.75 5.81 6.23
N LEU A 94 2.97 6.50 7.05
CA LEU A 94 1.79 7.26 6.63
C LEU A 94 2.06 8.77 6.72
N ALA A 95 1.50 9.52 5.79
CA ALA A 95 1.52 10.97 5.82
C ALA A 95 0.41 11.50 6.75
N LEU A 96 0.67 12.62 7.42
CA LEU A 96 -0.23 13.16 8.44
C LEU A 96 -1.65 13.47 7.94
N GLU A 97 -1.79 13.83 6.66
CA GLU A 97 -3.09 14.05 6.01
C GLU A 97 -3.98 12.80 5.95
N LEU A 98 -3.42 11.61 6.21
CA LEU A 98 -4.13 10.34 6.28
C LEU A 98 -4.52 9.95 7.71
N ASN A 99 -4.42 10.89 8.66
CA ASN A 99 -4.82 10.61 10.04
C ASN A 99 -6.25 10.08 10.11
N GLY A 100 -6.43 8.98 10.81
CA GLY A 100 -7.72 8.30 10.95
C GLY A 100 -8.06 7.33 9.80
N ILE A 101 -7.16 7.12 8.84
CA ILE A 101 -7.38 6.11 7.79
C ILE A 101 -7.58 4.72 8.40
N VAL A 102 -8.50 3.96 7.83
CA VAL A 102 -8.82 2.61 8.26
C VAL A 102 -8.47 1.62 7.16
N LEU A 103 -7.75 0.58 7.52
CA LEU A 103 -7.51 -0.58 6.67
C LEU A 103 -8.34 -1.75 7.20
N ASN A 104 -9.21 -2.30 6.34
CA ASN A 104 -9.87 -3.57 6.63
C ASN A 104 -8.98 -4.71 6.14
N TRP A 105 -8.57 -5.57 7.03
CA TRP A 105 -7.61 -6.64 6.75
C TRP A 105 -7.97 -7.92 7.50
N GLU A 106 -7.36 -9.03 7.15
CA GLU A 106 -7.48 -10.27 7.88
C GLU A 106 -6.24 -10.48 8.77
N LEU A 107 -6.44 -10.57 10.07
CA LEU A 107 -5.39 -10.92 11.04
C LEU A 107 -5.77 -12.21 11.76
N CYS A 108 -4.88 -13.20 11.76
CA CYS A 108 -5.10 -14.46 12.44
C CYS A 108 -6.42 -15.17 12.06
N GLY A 109 -6.83 -15.09 10.79
CA GLY A 109 -8.06 -15.66 10.27
C GLY A 109 -9.34 -14.89 10.63
N LYS A 110 -9.24 -13.67 11.15
CA LYS A 110 -10.38 -12.82 11.51
C LYS A 110 -10.36 -11.53 10.70
N PRO A 111 -11.50 -11.05 10.19
CA PRO A 111 -11.60 -9.71 9.60
C PRO A 111 -11.44 -8.66 10.69
N VAL A 112 -10.55 -7.68 10.49
CA VAL A 112 -10.19 -6.65 11.47
C VAL A 112 -10.14 -5.29 10.80
N GLY A 113 -10.73 -4.29 11.43
CA GLY A 113 -10.54 -2.89 11.09
C GLY A 113 -9.30 -2.33 11.83
N ILE A 114 -8.34 -1.80 11.09
CA ILE A 114 -7.11 -1.21 11.66
C ILE A 114 -7.13 0.28 11.38
N LYS A 115 -7.32 1.09 12.39
CA LYS A 115 -7.28 2.55 12.32
C LYS A 115 -5.88 3.05 12.67
N TYR A 116 -5.37 4.00 11.88
CA TYR A 116 -4.10 4.64 12.15
C TYR A 116 -4.34 6.05 12.70
N GLN A 117 -3.86 6.28 13.93
CA GLN A 117 -3.93 7.58 14.61
C GLN A 117 -2.55 8.23 14.56
N LEU A 118 -2.42 9.30 13.76
CA LEU A 118 -1.15 9.94 13.46
C LEU A 118 -0.95 11.21 14.28
N CYS A 119 0.25 11.38 14.83
CA CYS A 119 0.68 12.59 15.52
C CYS A 119 1.78 13.31 14.73
N LYS A 120 1.89 14.63 14.91
CA LYS A 120 3.00 15.42 14.36
C LYS A 120 4.33 14.96 14.96
N ASN A 121 5.36 14.84 14.11
CA ASN A 121 6.72 14.48 14.51
C ASN A 121 6.89 13.04 15.02
N SER A 122 5.93 12.16 14.79
CA SER A 122 6.12 10.74 15.02
C SER A 122 6.77 10.07 13.80
N PHE A 123 7.77 9.24 14.06
CA PHE A 123 8.55 8.53 13.03
C PHE A 123 8.42 7.01 13.13
N GLY A 124 7.41 6.54 13.83
CA GLY A 124 7.10 5.12 13.97
C GLY A 124 5.96 4.87 14.94
N PRO A 125 5.45 3.64 15.02
CA PRO A 125 4.33 3.32 15.89
C PRO A 125 4.75 3.34 17.37
N GLU A 126 3.88 3.87 18.22
CA GLU A 126 4.10 3.98 19.66
C GLU A 126 3.38 2.87 20.42
N LEU A 127 2.12 2.57 20.04
CA LEU A 127 1.35 1.48 20.64
C LEU A 127 0.30 0.93 19.66
N VAL A 128 -0.13 -0.31 19.92
CA VAL A 128 -1.30 -0.93 19.30
C VAL A 128 -2.33 -1.17 20.40
N GLU A 129 -3.55 -0.71 20.17
CA GLU A 129 -4.65 -0.79 21.11
C GLU A 129 -5.79 -1.63 20.56
N CYS A 130 -6.46 -2.39 21.43
CA CYS A 130 -7.70 -3.11 21.15
C CYS A 130 -8.66 -2.91 22.32
N ALA A 131 -9.90 -2.54 22.04
CA ALA A 131 -10.94 -2.32 23.07
C ALA A 131 -10.48 -1.40 24.23
N GLY A 132 -9.70 -0.36 23.96
CA GLY A 132 -9.19 0.56 24.96
C GLY A 132 -7.99 0.04 25.78
N GLN A 133 -7.43 -1.10 25.41
CA GLN A 133 -6.27 -1.69 26.09
C GLN A 133 -5.05 -1.78 25.15
N SER A 134 -3.92 -1.31 25.63
CA SER A 134 -2.65 -1.43 24.91
C SER A 134 -2.19 -2.89 24.87
N LEU A 135 -1.84 -3.37 23.68
CA LEU A 135 -1.34 -4.73 23.50
C LEU A 135 0.16 -4.80 23.85
N PRO A 136 0.60 -5.91 24.48
CA PRO A 136 2.01 -6.16 24.71
C PRO A 136 2.76 -6.23 23.38
N ALA A 137 3.79 -5.40 23.21
CA ALA A 137 4.56 -5.33 21.97
C ALA A 137 6.06 -5.25 22.26
N GLY A 138 6.82 -6.02 21.49
CA GLY A 138 8.25 -5.80 21.31
C GLY A 138 8.51 -4.71 20.26
N ARG A 139 9.76 -4.32 20.06
CA ARG A 139 10.17 -3.35 19.05
C ARG A 139 11.22 -3.93 18.12
N GLU A 140 11.00 -3.74 16.83
CA GLU A 140 11.95 -4.11 15.80
C GLU A 140 13.14 -3.12 15.78
N ALA A 141 14.36 -3.63 15.64
CA ALA A 141 15.52 -2.76 15.45
C ALA A 141 15.48 -2.11 14.06
N ASN A 142 15.61 -0.78 14.04
CA ASN A 142 15.69 -0.02 12.79
C ASN A 142 16.75 1.08 12.98
N PRO A 143 17.82 1.13 12.14
CA PRO A 143 18.90 2.09 12.30
C PRO A 143 18.54 3.51 11.85
N TYR A 144 17.42 3.70 11.15
CA TYR A 144 17.06 4.98 10.52
C TYR A 144 15.91 5.71 11.21
N ARG A 145 15.06 4.99 11.94
CA ARG A 145 13.90 5.53 12.64
C ARG A 145 13.43 4.60 13.76
N THR A 146 12.44 5.03 14.51
CA THR A 146 11.74 4.15 15.44
C THR A 146 11.18 2.94 14.69
N GLY A 147 11.59 1.75 15.06
CA GLY A 147 11.19 0.50 14.42
C GLY A 147 9.75 0.10 14.74
N GLY A 148 9.24 -0.85 13.97
CA GLY A 148 7.89 -1.37 14.10
C GLY A 148 7.61 -2.07 15.44
N LEU A 149 6.34 -2.14 15.81
CA LEU A 149 5.86 -2.88 16.97
C LEU A 149 5.60 -4.34 16.60
N ILE A 150 6.15 -5.25 17.39
CA ILE A 150 6.00 -6.69 17.24
C ILE A 150 4.98 -7.18 18.25
N VAL A 151 3.77 -7.55 17.79
CA VAL A 151 2.70 -8.08 18.64
C VAL A 151 2.55 -9.57 18.37
N LYS A 152 2.58 -10.40 19.42
CA LYS A 152 2.44 -11.84 19.27
C LYS A 152 1.04 -12.22 18.81
N LYS A 153 0.93 -13.22 17.95
CA LYS A 153 -0.37 -13.69 17.44
C LYS A 153 -1.30 -14.15 18.56
N VAL A 154 -0.76 -14.75 19.64
CA VAL A 154 -1.56 -15.19 20.79
C VAL A 154 -2.24 -14.00 21.47
N ASP A 155 -1.55 -12.88 21.65
CA ASP A 155 -2.10 -11.67 22.27
C ASP A 155 -3.15 -11.00 21.35
N LEU A 156 -2.89 -10.96 20.05
CA LEU A 156 -3.85 -10.48 19.04
C LEU A 156 -5.13 -11.32 19.02
N VAL A 157 -5.00 -12.64 18.98
CA VAL A 157 -6.17 -13.55 18.96
C VAL A 157 -7.04 -13.36 20.20
N ALA A 158 -6.41 -13.22 21.38
CA ALA A 158 -7.12 -12.96 22.62
C ALA A 158 -7.88 -11.62 22.58
N ALA A 159 -7.19 -10.54 22.18
CA ALA A 159 -7.79 -9.21 22.09
C ALA A 159 -8.92 -9.13 21.05
N LEU A 160 -8.72 -9.66 19.85
CA LEU A 160 -9.69 -9.68 18.75
C LEU A 160 -10.92 -10.57 18.99
N THR A 161 -10.97 -11.25 20.12
CA THR A 161 -12.18 -11.97 20.55
C THR A 161 -13.20 -11.02 21.17
N SER A 162 -12.73 -9.93 21.78
CA SER A 162 -13.57 -8.91 22.41
C SER A 162 -14.00 -7.82 21.42
N ASP A 163 -13.11 -7.42 20.53
CA ASP A 163 -13.34 -6.33 19.56
C ASP A 163 -12.55 -6.61 18.27
N PRO A 164 -13.19 -6.67 17.08
CA PRO A 164 -12.52 -6.85 15.80
C PRO A 164 -11.88 -5.55 15.28
N TYR A 165 -11.46 -4.65 16.16
CA TYR A 165 -10.93 -3.34 15.81
C TYR A 165 -9.64 -3.02 16.54
N LEU A 166 -8.64 -2.56 15.79
CA LEU A 166 -7.35 -2.12 16.33
C LEU A 166 -7.12 -0.64 16.05
N ILE A 167 -6.43 0.03 16.95
CA ILE A 167 -5.89 1.37 16.74
C ILE A 167 -4.37 1.30 16.84
N VAL A 168 -3.69 1.78 15.80
CA VAL A 168 -2.24 1.93 15.78
C VAL A 168 -1.93 3.41 15.92
N TYR A 169 -1.25 3.79 16.99
CA TYR A 169 -0.84 5.16 17.27
C TYR A 169 0.59 5.39 16.79
N LEU A 170 0.81 6.52 16.09
CA LEU A 170 2.10 6.99 15.63
C LEU A 170 2.39 8.38 16.18
#